data_b62dd9109b021685caeb2261989abd5a
#
_entry.id   b62dd9109b021685caeb2261989abd5a
#
_cell.length_a   1.000
_cell.length_b   1.000
_cell.length_c   1.000
_cell.angle_alpha   90.00
_cell.angle_beta   90.00
_cell.angle_gamma   90.00
#
_symmetry.space_group_name_H-M   'P 1'
#
loop_
_entity.id
_entity.type
_entity.pdbx_description
1 polymer ?
#
loop_
_entity_poly.entity_id
_entity_poly.type
_entity_poly.pdbx_seq_one_letter_code
_entity_poly.pdbx_strand_id
1 'polypeptide(L)'
;MSPIDFHFGVGTIIPSKQPGYTTDGKTLIPRPDGASLSNFKVAVIKDLDVKLLQSKQFPSRNEMFVMIIQFFVSQAEYKSRDLDNMAKTMLDVLKGKFYYDDGQVKTLLVSKRIDRRIPQNFAYVAITEITGGNEVEAIKQSGLERSITYYCELRSHGGI
;
A
#
# COMPACT_ATOMS: atom_id res chain seq x y z
N MET A 1 -7.88 14.49 -16.97
CA MET A 1 -7.32 14.36 -15.60
C MET A 1 -7.06 12.90 -15.28
N SER A 2 -5.89 12.62 -14.72
CA SER A 2 -5.61 11.27 -14.21
C SER A 2 -6.45 11.05 -12.95
N PRO A 3 -7.06 9.86 -12.77
CA PRO A 3 -7.73 9.51 -11.52
C PRO A 3 -6.74 9.18 -10.38
N ILE A 4 -5.45 9.24 -10.65
CA ILE A 4 -4.39 9.04 -9.66
C ILE A 4 -3.77 10.39 -9.37
N ASP A 5 -3.82 10.84 -8.12
CA ASP A 5 -3.25 12.12 -7.72
C ASP A 5 -1.74 12.06 -7.60
N PHE A 6 -1.22 10.95 -7.09
CA PHE A 6 0.21 10.76 -6.92
C PHE A 6 0.57 9.28 -7.04
N HIS A 7 1.70 9.00 -7.67
CA HIS A 7 2.22 7.63 -7.73
C HIS A 7 3.74 7.65 -7.65
N PHE A 8 4.30 6.57 -7.14
CA PHE A 8 5.75 6.40 -7.09
C PHE A 8 6.11 4.92 -7.11
N GLY A 9 7.37 4.64 -7.32
CA GLY A 9 7.89 3.29 -7.32
C GLY A 9 9.09 3.15 -6.41
N VAL A 10 9.29 1.94 -5.91
CA VAL A 10 10.45 1.57 -5.10
C VAL A 10 11.06 0.31 -5.70
N GLY A 11 12.34 0.35 -6.05
CA GLY A 11 13.03 -0.74 -6.75
C GLY A 11 13.47 -1.88 -5.83
N THR A 12 12.61 -2.31 -4.92
CA THR A 12 12.89 -3.40 -3.99
C THR A 12 11.60 -4.06 -3.54
N ILE A 13 11.71 -5.09 -2.71
CA ILE A 13 10.58 -5.72 -2.03
C ILE A 13 10.28 -4.94 -0.76
N ILE A 14 9.01 -4.58 -0.57
CA ILE A 14 8.56 -3.95 0.68
C ILE A 14 8.81 -4.93 1.82
N PRO A 15 9.60 -4.56 2.85
CA PRO A 15 9.82 -5.44 3.99
C PRO A 15 8.53 -5.68 4.77
N SER A 16 8.36 -6.89 5.27
CA SER A 16 7.23 -7.21 6.14
C SER A 16 7.45 -6.63 7.52
N LYS A 17 6.46 -5.87 7.99
CA LYS A 17 6.44 -5.48 9.40
C LYS A 17 6.03 -6.71 10.21
N GLN A 18 6.96 -7.23 10.99
CA GLN A 18 6.63 -8.34 11.89
C GLN A 18 5.98 -7.76 13.14
N PRO A 19 4.67 -8.01 13.35
CA PRO A 19 4.08 -7.71 14.64
C PRO A 19 4.75 -8.62 15.62
N GLY A 20 5.36 -8.08 16.66
CA GLY A 20 6.02 -8.94 17.57
C GLY A 20 6.26 -8.31 18.91
N TYR A 21 6.12 -9.17 19.87
CA TYR A 21 6.54 -8.91 21.23
C TYR A 21 7.59 -9.93 21.54
N THR A 22 8.65 -9.52 22.20
CA THR A 22 9.57 -10.42 22.87
C THR A 22 9.18 -10.48 24.34
N THR A 23 9.65 -11.48 25.04
CA THR A 23 9.41 -11.58 26.48
C THR A 23 10.73 -11.79 27.23
N ASP A 24 10.86 -11.15 28.38
CA ASP A 24 11.94 -11.40 29.32
C ASP A 24 11.57 -12.51 30.34
N GLY A 25 10.45 -13.21 30.08
CA GLY A 25 9.88 -14.20 30.99
C GLY A 25 8.82 -13.64 31.93
N LYS A 26 8.62 -12.33 31.97
CA LYS A 26 7.64 -11.67 32.85
C LYS A 26 6.74 -10.68 32.11
N THR A 27 7.25 -9.98 31.09
CA THR A 27 6.54 -8.90 30.40
C THR A 27 6.67 -9.07 28.89
N LEU A 28 5.61 -8.72 28.17
CA LEU A 28 5.65 -8.59 26.72
C LEU A 28 6.28 -7.24 26.36
N ILE A 29 7.36 -7.30 25.60
CA ILE A 29 8.10 -6.10 25.16
C ILE A 29 7.88 -5.93 23.67
N PRO A 30 7.40 -4.75 23.19
CA PRO A 30 7.26 -4.51 21.76
C PRO A 30 8.60 -4.71 21.05
N ARG A 31 8.59 -5.49 19.97
CA ARG A 31 9.79 -5.73 19.18
C ARG A 31 10.07 -4.50 18.33
N PRO A 32 11.29 -3.90 18.40
CA PRO A 32 11.63 -2.78 17.53
C PRO A 32 11.72 -3.24 16.07
N ASP A 33 11.56 -2.29 15.14
CA ASP A 33 11.80 -2.56 13.73
C ASP A 33 13.24 -3.06 13.51
N GLY A 34 13.39 -4.08 12.68
CA GLY A 34 14.72 -4.52 12.25
C GLY A 34 15.42 -3.47 11.41
N ALA A 35 16.75 -3.58 11.29
CA ALA A 35 17.55 -2.63 10.52
C ALA A 35 17.11 -2.51 9.07
N SER A 36 16.75 -3.63 8.42
CA SER A 36 16.26 -3.65 7.04
C SER A 36 14.97 -2.85 6.89
N LEU A 37 14.04 -3.02 7.82
CA LEU A 37 12.76 -2.31 7.80
C LEU A 37 12.96 -0.81 8.05
N SER A 38 13.78 -0.45 9.02
CA SER A 38 14.09 0.95 9.33
C SER A 38 14.79 1.64 8.17
N ASN A 39 15.75 0.99 7.54
CA ASN A 39 16.46 1.52 6.38
C ASN A 39 15.53 1.75 5.19
N PHE A 40 14.62 0.81 4.95
CA PHE A 40 13.60 0.96 3.91
C PHE A 40 12.74 2.19 4.15
N LYS A 41 12.19 2.31 5.35
CA LYS A 41 11.33 3.45 5.70
C LYS A 41 12.05 4.78 5.53
N VAL A 42 13.28 4.89 6.04
CA VAL A 42 14.08 6.11 5.92
C VAL A 42 14.34 6.47 4.46
N ALA A 43 14.72 5.49 3.64
CA ALA A 43 15.01 5.74 2.23
C ALA A 43 13.77 6.21 1.46
N VAL A 44 12.64 5.57 1.67
CA VAL A 44 11.38 5.94 0.98
C VAL A 44 10.88 7.31 1.46
N ILE A 45 10.92 7.57 2.76
CA ILE A 45 10.51 8.86 3.33
C ILE A 45 11.36 9.98 2.76
N LYS A 46 12.67 9.78 2.68
CA LYS A 46 13.60 10.77 2.11
C LYS A 46 13.26 11.08 0.65
N ASP A 47 12.98 10.05 -0.15
CA ASP A 47 12.59 10.24 -1.54
C ASP A 47 11.25 10.97 -1.66
N LEU A 48 10.26 10.60 -0.84
CA LEU A 48 8.97 11.26 -0.83
C LEU A 48 9.05 12.71 -0.34
N ASP A 49 9.89 13.01 0.62
CA ASP A 49 10.09 14.37 1.11
C ASP A 49 10.56 15.29 -0.03
N VAL A 50 11.46 14.80 -0.88
CA VAL A 50 11.92 15.55 -2.05
C VAL A 50 10.78 15.73 -3.06
N LYS A 51 10.05 14.66 -3.38
CA LYS A 51 8.98 14.69 -4.37
C LYS A 51 7.79 15.54 -3.93
N LEU A 52 7.53 15.62 -2.62
CA LEU A 52 6.39 16.34 -2.06
C LEU A 52 6.76 17.75 -1.56
N LEU A 53 7.99 18.19 -1.76
CA LEU A 53 8.51 19.44 -1.18
C LEU A 53 7.64 20.65 -1.51
N GLN A 54 7.07 20.70 -2.71
CA GLN A 54 6.22 21.81 -3.14
C GLN A 54 4.74 21.44 -3.25
N SER A 55 4.36 20.29 -2.71
CA SER A 55 2.97 19.87 -2.75
C SER A 55 2.11 20.75 -1.84
N LYS A 56 1.01 21.23 -2.38
CA LYS A 56 -0.03 21.94 -1.62
C LYS A 56 -1.20 21.02 -1.29
N GLN A 57 -1.28 19.88 -1.93
CA GLN A 57 -2.36 18.91 -1.76
C GLN A 57 -2.12 18.02 -0.54
N PHE A 58 -0.88 17.58 -0.35
CA PHE A 58 -0.55 16.59 0.69
C PHE A 58 0.32 17.18 1.80
N PRO A 59 0.15 16.74 3.04
CA PRO A 59 -0.84 15.77 3.51
C PRO A 59 -2.26 16.34 3.52
N SER A 60 -3.23 15.50 3.22
CA SER A 60 -4.65 15.88 3.14
C SER A 60 -5.42 15.34 4.34
N ARG A 61 -6.52 15.99 4.68
CA ARG A 61 -7.45 15.55 5.72
C ARG A 61 -8.62 14.74 5.17
N ASN A 62 -8.72 14.62 3.85
CA ASN A 62 -9.75 13.84 3.20
C ASN A 62 -9.47 12.34 3.28
N GLU A 63 -10.46 11.53 2.94
CA GLU A 63 -10.29 10.10 2.81
C GLU A 63 -9.40 9.77 1.61
N MET A 64 -8.71 8.63 1.68
CA MET A 64 -7.74 8.21 0.69
C MET A 64 -8.08 6.85 0.09
N PHE A 65 -7.84 6.71 -1.20
CA PHE A 65 -7.70 5.43 -1.88
C PHE A 65 -6.20 5.16 -2.04
N VAL A 66 -5.74 4.01 -1.56
CA VAL A 66 -4.33 3.60 -1.67
C VAL A 66 -4.24 2.28 -2.42
N MET A 67 -3.40 2.22 -3.44
CA MET A 67 -3.12 1.00 -4.18
C MET A 67 -1.63 0.67 -4.08
N ILE A 68 -1.32 -0.58 -3.73
CA ILE A 68 0.05 -1.07 -3.61
C ILE A 68 0.16 -2.35 -4.44
N ILE A 69 1.08 -2.38 -5.39
CA ILE A 69 1.36 -3.57 -6.19
C ILE A 69 2.83 -3.91 -6.03
N GLN A 70 3.13 -5.08 -5.47
CA GLN A 70 4.50 -5.58 -5.39
C GLN A 70 4.74 -6.58 -6.51
N PHE A 71 5.70 -6.26 -7.36
CA PHE A 71 6.19 -7.18 -8.37
C PHE A 71 7.40 -7.95 -7.84
N PHE A 72 7.41 -9.25 -8.08
CA PHE A 72 8.49 -10.15 -7.69
C PHE A 72 9.13 -10.78 -8.91
N VAL A 73 10.43 -11.02 -8.83
CA VAL A 73 11.16 -11.82 -9.82
C VAL A 73 11.15 -13.30 -9.41
N SER A 74 11.31 -13.57 -8.12
CA SER A 74 11.42 -14.92 -7.58
C SER A 74 10.07 -15.46 -7.14
N GLN A 75 9.75 -16.67 -7.61
CA GLN A 75 8.54 -17.39 -7.19
C GLN A 75 8.57 -17.72 -5.68
N ALA A 76 9.75 -18.03 -5.14
CA ALA A 76 9.91 -18.32 -3.72
C ALA A 76 9.59 -17.08 -2.86
N GLU A 77 10.09 -15.91 -3.25
CA GLU A 77 9.79 -14.65 -2.57
C GLU A 77 8.30 -14.32 -2.67
N TYR A 78 7.72 -14.48 -3.85
CA TYR A 78 6.29 -14.27 -4.07
C TYR A 78 5.45 -15.11 -3.10
N LYS A 79 5.78 -16.38 -2.95
CA LYS A 79 5.02 -17.29 -2.08
C LYS A 79 5.21 -17.01 -0.59
N SER A 80 6.38 -16.54 -0.20
CA SER A 80 6.74 -16.39 1.21
C SER A 80 6.31 -15.07 1.84
N ARG A 81 5.92 -14.08 1.04
CA ARG A 81 5.63 -12.73 1.54
C ARG A 81 4.15 -12.55 1.85
N ASP A 82 3.87 -12.01 3.03
CA ASP A 82 2.52 -11.67 3.48
C ASP A 82 2.13 -10.27 3.01
N LEU A 83 1.05 -10.18 2.26
CA LEU A 83 0.53 -8.91 1.74
C LEU A 83 0.18 -7.91 2.84
N ASP A 84 -0.51 -8.37 3.87
CA ASP A 84 -0.97 -7.47 4.94
C ASP A 84 0.20 -6.86 5.71
N ASN A 85 1.25 -7.63 5.96
CA ASN A 85 2.45 -7.12 6.64
C ASN A 85 3.22 -6.12 5.78
N MET A 86 3.30 -6.36 4.48
CA MET A 86 3.90 -5.42 3.52
C MET A 86 3.07 -4.14 3.44
N ALA A 87 1.75 -4.26 3.42
CA ALA A 87 0.85 -3.12 3.41
C ALA A 87 1.02 -2.25 4.66
N LYS A 88 1.14 -2.87 5.83
CA LYS A 88 1.39 -2.13 7.08
C LYS A 88 2.66 -1.31 7.01
N THR A 89 3.74 -1.89 6.50
CA THR A 89 5.01 -1.18 6.31
C THR A 89 4.83 0.05 5.42
N MET A 90 4.17 -0.11 4.27
CA MET A 90 3.96 0.99 3.36
C MET A 90 3.04 2.05 3.94
N LEU A 91 1.95 1.67 4.59
CA LEU A 91 1.03 2.61 5.21
C LEU A 91 1.72 3.44 6.30
N ASP A 92 2.64 2.85 7.06
CA ASP A 92 3.45 3.58 8.03
C ASP A 92 4.30 4.67 7.36
N VAL A 93 4.82 4.39 6.16
CA VAL A 93 5.61 5.36 5.38
C VAL A 93 4.72 6.49 4.85
N LEU A 94 3.53 6.16 4.37
CA LEU A 94 2.61 7.13 3.77
C LEU A 94 1.99 8.08 4.78
N LYS A 95 1.84 7.62 6.01
CA LYS A 95 1.30 8.43 7.10
C LYS A 95 2.23 9.62 7.41
N GLY A 96 1.64 10.78 7.51
CA GLY A 96 2.39 12.02 7.68
C GLY A 96 2.89 12.63 6.37
N LYS A 97 2.89 11.87 5.28
CA LYS A 97 3.26 12.37 3.94
C LYS A 97 2.03 12.67 3.08
N PHE A 98 1.04 11.80 3.10
CA PHE A 98 -0.17 11.92 2.28
C PHE A 98 -1.43 12.14 3.10
N TYR A 99 -1.46 11.64 4.31
CA TYR A 99 -2.58 11.75 5.24
C TYR A 99 -2.05 11.80 6.67
N TYR A 100 -2.90 12.16 7.60
CA TYR A 100 -2.52 12.36 9.01
C TYR A 100 -2.76 11.14 9.87
N ASP A 101 -3.76 10.32 9.51
CA ASP A 101 -4.16 9.17 10.31
C ASP A 101 -4.61 8.01 9.42
N ASP A 102 -4.29 6.78 9.85
CA ASP A 102 -4.64 5.56 9.10
C ASP A 102 -6.14 5.42 8.89
N GLY A 103 -6.96 5.99 9.77
CA GLY A 103 -8.40 6.03 9.60
C GLY A 103 -8.90 6.77 8.37
N GLN A 104 -8.05 7.57 7.73
CA GLN A 104 -8.37 8.25 6.48
C GLN A 104 -8.32 7.32 5.27
N VAL A 105 -7.66 6.18 5.38
CA VAL A 105 -7.60 5.21 4.28
C VAL A 105 -8.95 4.50 4.18
N LYS A 106 -9.77 4.93 3.22
CA LYS A 106 -11.09 4.36 3.00
C LYS A 106 -11.05 3.07 2.20
N THR A 107 -10.20 3.03 1.18
CA THR A 107 -10.04 1.86 0.31
C THR A 107 -8.57 1.57 0.14
N LEU A 108 -8.19 0.33 0.41
CA LEU A 108 -6.84 -0.17 0.24
C LEU A 108 -6.87 -1.38 -0.68
N LEU A 109 -6.15 -1.29 -1.79
CA LEU A 109 -5.93 -2.42 -2.69
C LEU A 109 -4.46 -2.81 -2.62
N VAL A 110 -4.20 -4.04 -2.24
CA VAL A 110 -2.84 -4.58 -2.18
C VAL A 110 -2.76 -5.85 -3.02
N SER A 111 -1.77 -5.94 -3.88
CA SER A 111 -1.61 -7.08 -4.76
C SER A 111 -0.13 -7.44 -4.88
N LYS A 112 0.15 -8.73 -5.01
CA LYS A 112 1.48 -9.20 -5.38
C LYS A 112 1.40 -9.91 -6.73
N ARG A 113 2.41 -9.69 -7.58
CA ARG A 113 2.41 -10.19 -8.95
C ARG A 113 3.80 -10.62 -9.39
N ILE A 114 3.81 -11.56 -10.33
CA ILE A 114 4.96 -11.86 -11.17
C ILE A 114 4.55 -11.53 -12.59
N ASP A 115 5.23 -10.58 -13.23
CA ASP A 115 4.93 -10.12 -14.56
C ASP A 115 6.24 -9.99 -15.34
N ARG A 116 6.32 -10.67 -16.50
CA ARG A 116 7.53 -10.66 -17.32
C ARG A 116 7.92 -9.28 -17.83
N ARG A 117 6.96 -8.36 -17.90
CA ARG A 117 7.20 -6.97 -18.31
C ARG A 117 7.94 -6.18 -17.24
N ILE A 118 7.95 -6.67 -16.01
CA ILE A 118 8.64 -6.05 -14.87
C ILE A 118 9.75 -7.01 -14.42
N PRO A 119 10.97 -6.90 -14.99
CA PRO A 119 12.04 -7.88 -14.77
C PRO A 119 12.86 -7.64 -13.50
N GLN A 120 12.32 -6.91 -12.55
CA GLN A 120 12.98 -6.60 -11.27
C GLN A 120 11.97 -6.58 -10.15
N ASN A 121 12.45 -6.76 -8.91
CA ASN A 121 11.62 -6.52 -7.75
C ASN A 121 11.26 -5.03 -7.70
N PHE A 122 9.98 -4.74 -7.63
CA PHE A 122 9.51 -3.36 -7.73
C PHE A 122 8.17 -3.22 -7.05
N ALA A 123 8.02 -2.18 -6.26
CA ALA A 123 6.75 -1.83 -5.64
C ALA A 123 6.20 -0.57 -6.29
N TYR A 124 4.96 -0.64 -6.76
CA TYR A 124 4.22 0.51 -7.28
C TYR A 124 3.18 0.93 -6.28
N VAL A 125 3.13 2.22 -5.99
CA VAL A 125 2.16 2.80 -5.04
C VAL A 125 1.45 3.97 -5.71
N ALA A 126 0.12 3.95 -5.65
CA ALA A 126 -0.72 5.03 -6.17
C ALA A 126 -1.68 5.51 -5.09
N ILE A 127 -1.87 6.82 -5.03
CA ILE A 127 -2.67 7.46 -4.01
C ILE A 127 -3.63 8.42 -4.67
N THR A 128 -4.89 8.37 -4.26
CA THR A 128 -5.94 9.27 -4.72
C THR A 128 -6.70 9.82 -3.52
N GLU A 129 -6.77 11.13 -3.43
CA GLU A 129 -7.63 11.81 -2.46
C GLU A 129 -9.09 11.66 -2.89
N ILE A 130 -9.92 11.19 -1.98
CA ILE A 130 -11.36 11.03 -2.27
C ILE A 130 -12.07 12.33 -1.93
N THR A 131 -12.57 13.02 -2.94
CA THR A 131 -13.19 14.34 -2.81
C THR A 131 -14.65 14.33 -3.30
N GLY A 132 -15.41 13.28 -3.01
CA GLY A 132 -16.80 13.17 -3.39
C GLY A 132 -17.04 12.31 -4.63
N GLY A 133 -16.96 12.87 -5.83
CA GLY A 133 -17.35 12.14 -7.05
C GLY A 133 -16.26 11.29 -7.71
N ASN A 134 -15.04 11.26 -7.20
CA ASN A 134 -13.91 10.64 -7.90
C ASN A 134 -13.58 9.22 -7.46
N GLU A 135 -14.23 8.69 -6.44
CA GLU A 135 -13.93 7.35 -5.89
C GLU A 135 -14.12 6.25 -6.94
N VAL A 136 -15.21 6.34 -7.70
CA VAL A 136 -15.54 5.34 -8.74
C VAL A 136 -14.44 5.28 -9.79
N GLU A 137 -13.91 6.41 -10.23
CA GLU A 137 -12.84 6.45 -11.23
C GLU A 137 -11.53 5.86 -10.67
N ALA A 138 -11.21 6.13 -9.41
CA ALA A 138 -10.04 5.55 -8.76
C ALA A 138 -10.16 4.02 -8.67
N ILE A 139 -11.33 3.52 -8.31
CA ILE A 139 -11.61 2.08 -8.22
C ILE A 139 -11.53 1.43 -9.61
N LYS A 140 -12.07 2.08 -10.64
CA LYS A 140 -12.00 1.57 -12.02
C LYS A 140 -10.57 1.35 -12.48
N GLN A 141 -9.69 2.26 -12.15
CA GLN A 141 -8.26 2.14 -12.49
C GLN A 141 -7.63 0.87 -11.90
N SER A 142 -8.09 0.45 -10.73
CA SER A 142 -7.56 -0.75 -10.08
C SER A 142 -8.15 -2.06 -10.62
N GLY A 143 -9.25 -1.99 -11.39
CA GLY A 143 -10.01 -3.16 -11.83
C GLY A 143 -10.92 -3.75 -10.75
N LEU A 144 -10.96 -3.15 -9.57
CA LEU A 144 -11.75 -3.64 -8.44
C LEU A 144 -13.25 -3.61 -8.74
N GLU A 145 -13.70 -2.64 -9.55
CA GLU A 145 -15.10 -2.51 -9.93
C GLU A 145 -15.63 -3.78 -10.61
N ARG A 146 -14.85 -4.39 -11.49
CA ARG A 146 -15.25 -5.65 -12.14
C ARG A 146 -15.48 -6.76 -11.14
N SER A 147 -14.61 -6.85 -10.15
CA SER A 147 -14.72 -7.86 -9.08
C SER A 147 -15.95 -7.63 -8.23
N ILE A 148 -16.25 -6.39 -7.91
CA ILE A 148 -17.47 -6.03 -7.15
C ILE A 148 -18.72 -6.37 -7.96
N THR A 149 -18.76 -6.01 -9.23
CA THR A 149 -19.90 -6.32 -10.11
C THR A 149 -20.15 -7.83 -10.18
N TYR A 150 -19.08 -8.60 -10.41
CA TYR A 150 -19.16 -10.05 -10.47
C TYR A 150 -19.69 -10.64 -9.16
N TYR A 151 -19.21 -10.18 -8.03
CA TYR A 151 -19.69 -10.61 -6.72
C TYR A 151 -21.19 -10.30 -6.53
N CYS A 152 -21.61 -9.10 -6.92
CA CYS A 152 -23.02 -8.73 -6.83
C CYS A 152 -23.92 -9.60 -7.72
N GLU A 153 -23.46 -9.92 -8.92
CA GLU A 153 -24.16 -10.83 -9.82
C GLU A 153 -24.30 -12.23 -9.22
N LEU A 154 -23.22 -12.77 -8.64
CA LEU A 154 -23.26 -14.07 -7.96
C LEU A 154 -24.30 -14.07 -6.82
N ARG A 155 -24.31 -13.02 -6.02
CA ARG A 155 -25.26 -12.89 -4.91
C ARG A 155 -26.70 -12.86 -5.40
N SER A 156 -27.00 -12.08 -6.44
CA SER A 156 -28.35 -11.94 -6.97
C SER A 156 -28.90 -13.24 -7.56
N HIS A 157 -28.00 -14.12 -8.03
CA HIS A 157 -28.37 -15.45 -8.54
C HIS A 157 -28.29 -16.57 -7.48
N GLY A 158 -28.09 -16.22 -6.21
CA GLY A 158 -28.06 -17.20 -5.14
C GLY A 158 -26.76 -18.03 -5.08
N GLY A 159 -25.70 -17.58 -5.74
CA GLY A 159 -24.42 -18.31 -5.80
C GLY A 159 -23.56 -18.23 -4.54
N ILE A 160 -23.87 -17.30 -3.67
CA ILE A 160 -23.15 -17.12 -2.40
C ILE A 160 -24.15 -16.91 -1.29
#